data_b7bc843020c79016c48dde254085cd45
#
_entry.id   b7bc843020c79016c48dde254085cd45
#
_cell.length_a   1.000
_cell.length_b   1.000
_cell.length_c   1.000
_cell.angle_alpha   90.00
_cell.angle_beta   90.00
_cell.angle_gamma   90.00
#
_symmetry.space_group_name_H-M   'P 1'
#
loop_
_entity.id
_entity.type
_entity.pdbx_description
1 polymer ?
#
loop_
_entity_poly.entity_id
_entity_poly.type
_entity_poly.pdbx_seq_one_letter_code
_entity_poly.pdbx_strand_id
1 'polypeptide(L)'
;MKELIERWVDSGDIQIVEREVDPRFECAAVIARAQRESDRPILFRNIKGSALPVASNLFGSRQRLSEYLGAGDGHFCQRWATLMKNPVAPPTVVPESDGEFRSASLDELPQLTYFEKDAAPYITSGIFLANQPDTGVPNL
;
A
#
# COMPACT_ATOMS: atom_id res chain seq x y z
N MET A 1 -5.16 5.44 4.21
CA MET A 1 -4.17 4.33 4.34
C MET A 1 -3.29 4.51 5.57
N LYS A 2 -2.73 5.70 5.82
CA LYS A 2 -1.92 6.02 7.01
C LYS A 2 -2.64 5.64 8.31
N GLU A 3 -3.83 6.16 8.54
CA GLU A 3 -4.66 5.85 9.72
C GLU A 3 -4.96 4.36 9.92
N LEU A 4 -5.06 3.61 8.82
CA LEU A 4 -5.27 2.16 8.88
C LEU A 4 -4.02 1.45 9.40
N ILE A 5 -2.84 1.85 8.92
CA ILE A 5 -1.57 1.31 9.38
C ILE A 5 -1.33 1.67 10.84
N GLU A 6 -1.60 2.91 11.24
CA GLU A 6 -1.49 3.38 12.63
C GLU A 6 -2.37 2.55 13.57
N ARG A 7 -3.64 2.30 13.21
CA ARG A 7 -4.52 1.43 13.99
C ARG A 7 -3.97 0.01 14.14
N TRP A 8 -3.39 -0.56 13.07
CA TRP A 8 -2.80 -1.90 13.15
C TRP A 8 -1.49 -1.92 13.96
N VAL A 9 -0.75 -0.83 13.99
CA VAL A 9 0.41 -0.67 14.90
C VAL A 9 -0.07 -0.67 16.34
N ASP A 10 -1.09 0.12 16.66
CA ASP A 10 -1.63 0.26 18.03
C ASP A 10 -2.27 -1.05 18.52
N SER A 11 -2.99 -1.77 17.65
CA SER A 11 -3.61 -3.06 18.00
C SER A 11 -2.65 -4.24 17.98
N GLY A 12 -1.43 -4.06 17.44
CA GLY A 12 -0.48 -5.15 17.25
C GLY A 12 -0.82 -6.09 16.08
N ASP A 13 -1.71 -5.69 15.17
CA ASP A 13 -2.13 -6.49 14.01
C ASP A 13 -1.17 -6.41 12.82
N ILE A 14 -0.13 -5.61 12.90
CA ILE A 14 0.93 -5.48 11.92
C ILE A 14 2.27 -5.95 12.51
N GLN A 15 3.05 -6.66 11.72
CA GLN A 15 4.41 -7.02 12.09
C GLN A 15 5.35 -5.85 11.80
N ILE A 16 6.12 -5.41 12.80
CA ILE A 16 7.05 -4.28 12.63
C ILE A 16 8.48 -4.81 12.53
N VAL A 17 9.20 -4.33 11.52
CA VAL A 17 10.63 -4.58 11.33
C VAL A 17 11.37 -3.26 11.60
N GLU A 18 12.01 -3.20 12.78
CA GLU A 18 12.71 -1.99 13.26
C GLU A 18 14.13 -1.88 12.73
N ARG A 19 14.80 -3.01 12.46
CA ARG A 19 16.16 -2.99 11.93
C ARG A 19 16.20 -2.43 10.51
N GLU A 20 17.33 -1.88 10.12
CA GLU A 20 17.57 -1.51 8.74
C GLU A 20 17.50 -2.74 7.83
N VAL A 21 16.81 -2.59 6.69
CA VAL A 21 16.62 -3.64 5.69
C VAL A 21 17.05 -3.12 4.32
N ASP A 22 17.83 -3.92 3.61
CA ASP A 22 18.23 -3.58 2.25
C ASP A 22 17.02 -3.73 1.30
N PRO A 23 16.66 -2.70 0.52
CA PRO A 23 15.56 -2.77 -0.43
C PRO A 23 15.83 -3.76 -1.56
N ARG A 24 17.09 -4.12 -1.79
CA ARG A 24 17.49 -5.08 -2.81
C ARG A 24 17.44 -6.49 -2.23
N PHE A 25 16.40 -7.24 -2.59
CA PHE A 25 16.14 -8.63 -2.25
C PHE A 25 15.78 -8.91 -0.78
N GLU A 26 16.36 -8.19 0.20
CA GLU A 26 16.14 -8.52 1.61
C GLU A 26 14.71 -8.22 2.04
N CYS A 27 14.14 -7.07 1.65
CA CYS A 27 12.73 -6.78 1.89
C CYS A 27 11.83 -7.90 1.34
N ALA A 28 12.08 -8.33 0.10
CA ALA A 28 11.31 -9.40 -0.53
C ALA A 28 11.45 -10.74 0.20
N ALA A 29 12.67 -11.07 0.64
CA ALA A 29 12.92 -12.30 1.40
C ALA A 29 12.20 -12.31 2.77
N VAL A 30 12.21 -11.18 3.47
CA VAL A 30 11.48 -11.02 4.75
C VAL A 30 9.98 -11.14 4.53
N ILE A 31 9.44 -10.47 3.50
CA ILE A 31 8.01 -10.58 3.14
C ILE A 31 7.65 -12.03 2.83
N ALA A 32 8.40 -12.69 1.95
CA ALA A 32 8.15 -14.08 1.56
C ALA A 32 8.21 -15.05 2.74
N ARG A 33 9.11 -14.83 3.68
CA ARG A 33 9.19 -15.63 4.90
C ARG A 33 7.98 -15.40 5.80
N ALA A 34 7.65 -14.14 6.07
CA ALA A 34 6.56 -13.79 6.97
C ALA A 34 5.21 -14.31 6.45
N GLN A 35 4.98 -14.25 5.12
CA GLN A 35 3.76 -14.77 4.49
C GLN A 35 3.58 -16.28 4.62
N ARG A 36 4.64 -17.04 4.88
CA ARG A 36 4.55 -18.49 5.19
C ARG A 36 4.10 -18.77 6.62
N GLU A 37 4.34 -17.83 7.51
CA GLU A 37 4.06 -17.96 8.95
C GLU A 37 2.70 -17.35 9.32
N SER A 38 2.33 -16.25 8.66
CA SER A 38 1.05 -15.56 8.89
C SER A 38 0.64 -14.70 7.70
N ASP A 39 -0.63 -14.28 7.68
CA ASP A 39 -1.16 -13.33 6.71
C ASP A 39 -1.09 -11.87 7.20
N ARG A 40 -0.38 -11.61 8.31
CA ARG A 40 -0.27 -10.26 8.89
C ARG A 40 0.48 -9.31 7.95
N PRO A 41 0.05 -8.03 7.89
CA PRO A 41 0.82 -6.99 7.21
C PRO A 41 2.19 -6.81 7.86
N ILE A 42 3.12 -6.24 7.11
CA ILE A 42 4.48 -5.96 7.57
C ILE A 42 4.77 -4.48 7.33
N LEU A 43 5.34 -3.83 8.33
CA LEU A 43 5.83 -2.46 8.25
C LEU A 43 7.35 -2.46 8.48
N PHE A 44 8.10 -2.10 7.45
CA PHE A 44 9.53 -1.82 7.55
C PHE A 44 9.71 -0.34 7.88
N ARG A 45 10.22 -0.02 9.06
CA ARG A 45 10.46 1.36 9.48
C ARG A 45 11.74 1.95 8.92
N ASN A 46 12.75 1.10 8.71
CA ASN A 46 14.08 1.52 8.29
C ASN A 46 14.46 0.81 6.99
N ILE A 47 14.39 1.53 5.88
CA ILE A 47 14.86 1.05 4.58
C ILE A 47 16.19 1.74 4.26
N LYS A 48 17.21 0.95 3.97
CA LYS A 48 18.53 1.46 3.60
C LYS A 48 18.42 2.39 2.40
N GLY A 49 18.92 3.61 2.56
CA GLY A 49 18.92 4.61 1.50
C GLY A 49 17.59 5.33 1.26
N SER A 50 16.57 5.12 2.10
CA SER A 50 15.29 5.85 2.03
C SER A 50 14.85 6.38 3.39
N ALA A 51 14.28 7.57 3.40
CA ALA A 51 13.62 8.13 4.57
C ALA A 51 12.16 7.65 4.74
N LEU A 52 11.63 6.94 3.74
CA LEU A 52 10.25 6.49 3.74
C LEU A 52 10.15 5.02 4.20
N PRO A 53 9.19 4.70 5.08
CA PRO A 53 8.90 3.33 5.45
C PRO A 53 8.21 2.59 4.30
N VAL A 54 8.24 1.27 4.36
CA VAL A 54 7.54 0.40 3.42
C VAL A 54 6.56 -0.48 4.16
N ALA A 55 5.31 -0.49 3.72
CA ALA A 55 4.30 -1.42 4.18
C ALA A 55 3.97 -2.44 3.10
N SER A 56 3.82 -3.70 3.48
CA SER A 56 3.55 -4.81 2.57
C SER A 56 2.49 -5.75 3.11
N ASN A 57 1.89 -6.53 2.22
CA ASN A 57 0.86 -7.53 2.55
C ASN A 57 -0.38 -6.97 3.27
N LEU A 58 -0.73 -5.70 3.00
CA LEU A 58 -1.82 -5.02 3.69
C LEU A 58 -3.16 -5.74 3.51
N PHE A 59 -3.40 -6.31 2.35
CA PHE A 59 -4.62 -7.01 2.00
C PHE A 59 -4.41 -8.50 1.68
N GLY A 60 -3.40 -9.11 2.27
CA GLY A 60 -3.08 -10.53 2.10
C GLY A 60 -4.12 -11.48 2.70
N SER A 61 -4.98 -11.00 3.59
CA SER A 61 -6.05 -11.77 4.24
C SER A 61 -7.43 -11.39 3.70
N ARG A 62 -8.21 -12.42 3.31
CA ARG A 62 -9.61 -12.22 2.92
C ARG A 62 -10.47 -11.70 4.08
N GLN A 63 -10.18 -12.15 5.30
CA GLN A 63 -10.84 -11.65 6.49
C GLN A 63 -10.60 -10.15 6.65
N ARG A 64 -9.35 -9.70 6.57
CA ARG A 64 -8.99 -8.28 6.67
C ARG A 64 -9.64 -7.43 5.58
N LEU A 65 -9.72 -7.94 4.35
CA LEU A 65 -10.48 -7.28 3.29
C LEU A 65 -11.96 -7.15 3.64
N SER A 66 -12.56 -8.20 4.22
CA SER A 66 -13.96 -8.18 4.65
C SER A 66 -14.19 -7.16 5.75
N GLU A 67 -13.33 -7.12 6.75
CA GLU A 67 -13.37 -6.13 7.84
C GLU A 67 -13.24 -4.69 7.29
N TYR A 68 -12.30 -4.47 6.38
CA TYR A 68 -12.10 -3.15 5.75
C TYR A 68 -13.34 -2.66 5.01
N LEU A 69 -14.07 -3.55 4.35
CA LEU A 69 -15.33 -3.22 3.65
C LEU A 69 -16.55 -3.22 4.56
N GLY A 70 -16.40 -3.53 5.85
CA GLY A 70 -17.52 -3.71 6.77
C GLY A 70 -18.43 -4.86 6.36
N ALA A 71 -17.86 -5.93 5.81
CA ALA A 71 -18.56 -7.16 5.49
C ALA A 71 -18.44 -8.13 6.68
N GLY A 72 -19.55 -8.77 7.06
CA GLY A 72 -19.49 -9.90 7.99
C GLY A 72 -18.84 -11.13 7.34
N ASP A 73 -18.55 -12.14 8.15
CA ASP A 73 -17.95 -13.39 7.70
C ASP A 73 -18.72 -14.03 6.55
N GLY A 74 -18.02 -14.33 5.46
CA GLY A 74 -18.60 -14.94 4.26
C GLY A 74 -19.42 -14.02 3.35
N HIS A 75 -19.63 -12.76 3.71
CA HIS A 75 -20.49 -11.82 2.98
C HIS A 75 -19.73 -10.80 2.11
N PHE A 76 -18.43 -10.99 1.88
CA PHE A 76 -17.60 -10.07 1.09
C PHE A 76 -18.22 -9.73 -0.28
N CYS A 77 -18.59 -10.73 -1.08
CA CYS A 77 -19.14 -10.51 -2.42
C CYS A 77 -20.49 -9.78 -2.39
N GLN A 78 -21.32 -10.07 -1.41
CA GLN A 78 -22.61 -9.40 -1.25
C GLN A 78 -22.42 -7.92 -0.86
N ARG A 79 -21.51 -7.67 0.09
CA ARG A 79 -21.16 -6.31 0.50
C ARG A 79 -20.58 -5.52 -0.65
N TRP A 80 -19.64 -6.10 -1.40
CA TRP A 80 -19.06 -5.50 -2.59
C TRP A 80 -20.14 -5.16 -3.63
N ALA A 81 -21.01 -6.12 -3.96
CA ALA A 81 -22.10 -5.90 -4.90
C ALA A 81 -23.05 -4.78 -4.45
N THR A 82 -23.29 -4.65 -3.15
CA THR A 82 -24.13 -3.58 -2.58
C THR A 82 -23.44 -2.21 -2.74
N LEU A 83 -22.15 -2.13 -2.45
CA LEU A 83 -21.36 -0.90 -2.62
C LEU A 83 -21.35 -0.44 -4.08
N MET A 84 -21.18 -1.37 -5.01
CA MET A 84 -21.16 -1.07 -6.45
C MET A 84 -22.51 -0.63 -7.02
N LYS A 85 -23.61 -1.01 -6.39
CA LYS A 85 -24.97 -0.58 -6.81
C LYS A 85 -25.38 0.78 -6.26
N ASN A 86 -24.79 1.19 -5.16
CA ASN A 86 -25.10 2.47 -4.55
C ASN A 86 -24.31 3.58 -5.26
N PRO A 87 -24.96 4.69 -5.61
CA PRO A 87 -24.22 5.83 -6.15
C PRO A 87 -23.22 6.30 -5.11
N VAL A 88 -21.96 6.33 -5.50
CA VAL A 88 -20.92 6.92 -4.68
C VAL A 88 -21.15 8.42 -4.67
N ALA A 89 -21.13 9.04 -3.50
CA ALA A 89 -21.13 10.49 -3.41
C ALA A 89 -19.95 11.04 -4.22
N PRO A 90 -20.13 12.15 -4.96
CA PRO A 90 -19.03 12.74 -5.68
C PRO A 90 -17.88 13.06 -4.71
N PRO A 91 -16.62 12.90 -5.13
CA PRO A 91 -15.49 13.19 -4.27
C PRO A 91 -15.50 14.66 -3.86
N THR A 92 -15.25 14.93 -2.61
CA THR A 92 -15.05 16.29 -2.13
C THR A 92 -13.69 16.77 -2.62
N VAL A 93 -13.67 17.84 -3.37
CA VAL A 93 -12.43 18.51 -3.75
C VAL A 93 -11.99 19.37 -2.57
N VAL A 94 -10.84 19.07 -1.98
CA VAL A 94 -10.22 19.88 -0.94
C VAL A 94 -9.13 20.76 -1.56
N PRO A 95 -8.89 21.97 -1.02
CA PRO A 95 -7.76 22.78 -1.44
C PRO A 95 -6.44 22.02 -1.25
N GLU A 96 -5.48 22.24 -2.13
CA GLU A 96 -4.15 21.61 -2.05
C GLU A 96 -3.45 21.88 -0.71
N SER A 97 -3.72 23.06 -0.11
CA SER A 97 -3.22 23.44 1.22
C SER A 97 -3.70 22.58 2.36
N ASP A 98 -4.84 21.90 2.21
CA ASP A 98 -5.47 21.10 3.28
C ASP A 98 -5.09 19.62 3.17
N GLY A 99 -4.32 19.25 2.16
CA GLY A 99 -3.82 17.89 1.95
C GLY A 99 -2.44 17.68 2.58
N GLU A 100 -2.22 16.52 3.21
CA GLU A 100 -0.88 16.07 3.64
C GLU A 100 -0.03 15.60 2.44
N PHE A 101 -0.07 16.33 1.33
CA PHE A 101 0.66 15.97 0.11
C PHE A 101 2.00 16.70 0.07
N ARG A 102 3.03 15.98 -0.24
CA ARG A 102 4.37 16.50 -0.48
C ARG A 102 4.80 16.11 -1.88
N SER A 103 5.26 17.08 -2.65
CA SER A 103 5.98 16.77 -3.89
C SER A 103 7.27 16.04 -3.55
N ALA A 104 7.50 14.94 -4.21
CA ALA A 104 8.69 14.12 -4.07
C ALA A 104 9.16 13.65 -5.44
N SER A 105 10.44 13.46 -5.58
CA SER A 105 11.03 12.85 -6.77
C SER A 105 10.94 11.31 -6.68
N LEU A 106 10.95 10.62 -7.81
CA LEU A 106 10.85 9.16 -7.82
C LEU A 106 12.03 8.47 -7.15
N ASP A 107 13.19 9.10 -7.10
CA ASP A 107 14.39 8.61 -6.42
C ASP A 107 14.32 8.72 -4.88
N GLU A 108 13.38 9.51 -4.34
CA GLU A 108 13.10 9.54 -2.91
C GLU A 108 12.29 8.31 -2.45
N LEU A 109 11.61 7.62 -3.38
CA LEU A 109 10.87 6.41 -3.07
C LEU A 109 11.80 5.23 -2.81
N PRO A 110 11.46 4.32 -1.89
CA PRO A 110 12.23 3.10 -1.68
C PRO A 110 12.33 2.29 -2.97
N GLN A 111 13.56 2.04 -3.44
CA GLN A 111 13.83 1.37 -4.70
C GLN A 111 13.87 -0.16 -4.52
N LEU A 112 12.69 -0.79 -4.41
CA LEU A 112 12.58 -2.22 -4.13
C LEU A 112 12.87 -3.09 -5.34
N THR A 113 13.80 -4.03 -5.20
CA THR A 113 14.07 -5.09 -6.17
C THR A 113 13.71 -6.43 -5.54
N TYR A 114 12.84 -7.19 -6.18
CA TYR A 114 12.26 -8.42 -5.60
C TYR A 114 13.05 -9.67 -5.97
N PHE A 115 13.50 -9.78 -7.21
CA PHE A 115 14.17 -10.97 -7.73
C PHE A 115 15.47 -10.61 -8.46
N GLU A 116 16.41 -11.54 -8.49
CA GLU A 116 17.73 -11.36 -9.14
C GLU A 116 17.63 -11.04 -10.63
N LYS A 117 16.56 -11.50 -11.29
CA LYS A 117 16.34 -11.29 -12.72
C LYS A 117 15.49 -10.08 -13.04
N ASP A 118 15.11 -9.29 -12.03
CA ASP A 118 14.40 -8.04 -12.25
C ASP A 118 15.36 -7.05 -12.93
N ALA A 119 14.91 -6.43 -14.01
CA ALA A 119 15.71 -5.48 -14.77
C ALA A 119 15.99 -4.19 -14.00
N ALA A 120 15.11 -3.81 -13.08
CA ALA A 120 15.19 -2.61 -12.24
C ALA A 120 14.25 -2.72 -11.04
N PRO A 121 14.38 -1.85 -10.04
CA PRO A 121 13.36 -1.70 -9.00
C PRO A 121 12.01 -1.33 -9.60
N TYR A 122 10.92 -1.79 -9.00
CA TYR A 122 9.57 -1.45 -9.48
C TYR A 122 8.53 -1.40 -8.36
N ILE A 123 7.43 -0.69 -8.64
CA ILE A 123 6.29 -0.55 -7.75
C ILE A 123 5.22 -1.54 -8.19
N THR A 124 4.83 -2.46 -7.30
CA THR A 124 3.92 -3.58 -7.64
C THR A 124 2.44 -3.22 -7.66
N SER A 125 2.05 -2.13 -6.99
CA SER A 125 0.63 -1.77 -6.83
C SER A 125 0.41 -0.26 -6.97
N GLY A 126 1.17 0.37 -7.88
CA GLY A 126 1.03 1.79 -8.17
C GLY A 126 -0.11 2.05 -9.15
N ILE A 127 -0.88 3.09 -8.88
CA ILE A 127 -1.80 3.70 -9.85
C ILE A 127 -1.19 5.03 -10.25
N PHE A 128 -0.84 5.18 -11.53
CA PHE A 128 -0.18 6.36 -12.05
C PHE A 128 -1.19 7.22 -12.80
N LEU A 129 -1.43 8.41 -12.28
CA LEU A 129 -2.23 9.43 -12.94
C LEU A 129 -1.30 10.35 -13.72
N ALA A 130 -1.49 10.44 -15.00
CA ALA A 130 -0.72 11.33 -15.85
C ALA A 130 -1.64 12.06 -16.83
N ASN A 131 -1.30 13.29 -17.16
CA ASN A 131 -2.00 14.03 -18.19
C ASN A 131 -1.21 13.93 -19.50
N GLN A 132 -1.93 13.77 -20.60
CA GLN A 132 -1.31 13.86 -21.92
C GLN A 132 -0.75 15.28 -22.10
N PRO A 133 0.54 15.46 -22.43
CA PRO A 133 1.17 16.77 -22.45
C PRO A 133 0.51 17.78 -23.39
N ASP A 134 0.03 17.31 -24.55
CA ASP A 134 -0.53 18.20 -25.59
C ASP A 134 -2.00 18.57 -25.36
N THR A 135 -2.77 17.72 -24.73
CA THR A 135 -4.24 17.87 -24.60
C THR A 135 -4.70 18.07 -23.17
N GLY A 136 -3.85 17.81 -22.18
CA GLY A 136 -4.22 17.83 -20.76
C GLY A 136 -5.21 16.74 -20.34
N VAL A 137 -5.54 15.80 -21.23
CA VAL A 137 -6.49 14.72 -20.93
C VAL A 137 -5.86 13.76 -19.92
N PRO A 138 -6.52 13.54 -18.76
CA PRO A 138 -6.00 12.60 -17.76
C PRO A 138 -6.06 11.16 -18.29
N ASN A 139 -5.03 10.41 -17.99
CA ASN A 139 -4.92 8.98 -18.30
C ASN A 139 -4.51 8.19 -17.04
N LEU A 140 -4.99 6.95 -16.96
CA LEU A 140 -4.71 5.98 -15.88
C LEU A 140 -3.87 4.84 -16.42
#